data_9847b55f5683635f6a7550ffb681bd7d
#
_entry.id   9847b55f5683635f6a7550ffb681bd7d
#
_cell.length_a   1.000
_cell.length_b   1.000
_cell.length_c   1.000
_cell.angle_alpha   90.00
_cell.angle_beta   90.00
_cell.angle_gamma   90.00
#
_symmetry.space_group_name_H-M   'P 1'
#
loop_
_entity.id
_entity.type
_entity.pdbx_description
1 polymer ?
#
loop_
_entity_poly.entity_id
_entity_poly.type
_entity_poly.pdbx_seq_one_letter_code
_entity_poly.pdbx_strand_id
1 'polypeptide(L)'
;MLLYEVTLQVEPALAQKVENYMRGRHIPEIFATGCFRRIRFDRASPARFRTSYQADSQADLDRYLQDHAPKFRAEFHRDFPEGLRVTREVWMQQQVWPQSDP
;
A
#
# COMPACT_ATOMS: atom_id res chain seq x y z
N MET A 1 14.31 7.76 4.30
CA MET A 1 12.89 7.44 4.26
C MET A 1 12.56 6.69 2.98
N LEU A 2 11.75 5.69 3.10
CA LEU A 2 11.41 4.80 2.00
C LEU A 2 9.91 4.88 1.72
N LEU A 3 9.54 4.83 0.44
CA LEU A 3 8.16 4.71 0.03
C LEU A 3 7.97 3.35 -0.63
N TYR A 4 7.15 2.50 -0.03
CA TYR A 4 6.77 1.23 -0.62
C TYR A 4 5.44 1.49 -1.33
N GLU A 5 5.45 1.43 -2.67
CA GLU A 5 4.26 1.76 -3.47
C GLU A 5 3.67 0.51 -4.08
N VAL A 6 2.37 0.35 -3.91
CA VAL A 6 1.61 -0.74 -4.47
C VAL A 6 0.54 -0.16 -5.37
N THR A 7 0.59 -0.52 -6.66
CA THR A 7 -0.41 -0.06 -7.63
C THR A 7 -1.33 -1.22 -7.98
N LEU A 8 -2.63 -0.95 -7.96
CA LEU A 8 -3.66 -1.92 -8.31
C LEU A 8 -4.37 -1.45 -9.57
N GLN A 9 -4.34 -2.29 -10.61
CA GLN A 9 -5.18 -2.12 -11.78
C GLN A 9 -6.30 -3.15 -11.66
N VAL A 10 -7.55 -2.68 -11.61
CA VAL A 10 -8.68 -3.51 -11.20
C VAL A 10 -9.70 -3.57 -12.33
N GLU A 11 -10.36 -4.70 -12.52
CA GLU A 11 -11.52 -4.74 -13.40
C GLU A 11 -12.58 -3.78 -12.87
N PRO A 12 -13.22 -2.98 -13.74
CA PRO A 12 -14.16 -1.96 -13.27
C PRO A 12 -15.26 -2.51 -12.36
N ALA A 13 -15.73 -3.72 -12.62
CA ALA A 13 -16.77 -4.34 -11.80
C ALA A 13 -16.34 -4.59 -10.35
N LEU A 14 -15.03 -4.70 -10.09
CA LEU A 14 -14.50 -4.95 -8.76
C LEU A 14 -14.04 -3.67 -8.05
N ALA A 15 -14.01 -2.54 -8.75
CA ALA A 15 -13.36 -1.34 -8.23
C ALA A 15 -13.93 -0.88 -6.89
N GLN A 16 -15.25 -0.87 -6.76
CA GLN A 16 -15.87 -0.41 -5.51
C GLN A 16 -15.58 -1.37 -4.36
N LYS A 17 -15.61 -2.67 -4.61
CA LYS A 17 -15.31 -3.64 -3.57
C LYS A 17 -13.86 -3.55 -3.12
N VAL A 18 -12.93 -3.36 -4.07
CA VAL A 18 -11.51 -3.19 -3.74
C VAL A 18 -11.31 -1.92 -2.93
N GLU A 19 -11.91 -0.81 -3.35
CA GLU A 19 -11.79 0.44 -2.60
C GLU A 19 -12.29 0.28 -1.17
N ASN A 20 -13.46 -0.33 -1.00
CA ASN A 20 -14.04 -0.54 0.33
C ASN A 20 -13.14 -1.43 1.19
N TYR A 21 -12.57 -2.48 0.63
CA TYR A 21 -11.67 -3.38 1.34
C TYR A 21 -10.39 -2.66 1.76
N MET A 22 -9.80 -1.89 0.85
CA MET A 22 -8.57 -1.15 1.15
C MET A 22 -8.78 -0.14 2.26
N ARG A 23 -9.85 0.66 2.17
CA ARG A 23 -10.11 1.73 3.14
C ARG A 23 -10.61 1.24 4.48
N GLY A 24 -11.42 0.18 4.46
CA GLY A 24 -12.08 -0.28 5.68
C GLY A 24 -11.31 -1.33 6.45
N ARG A 25 -10.41 -2.04 5.80
CA ARG A 25 -9.75 -3.17 6.43
C ARG A 25 -8.25 -3.24 6.16
N HIS A 26 -7.85 -3.34 4.89
CA HIS A 26 -6.47 -3.65 4.53
C HIS A 26 -5.49 -2.58 5.02
N ILE A 27 -5.75 -1.31 4.67
CA ILE A 27 -4.86 -0.22 5.05
C ILE A 27 -4.87 0.02 6.57
N PRO A 28 -6.03 0.09 7.24
CA PRO A 28 -6.02 0.26 8.69
C PRO A 28 -5.28 -0.84 9.44
N GLU A 29 -5.42 -2.10 8.99
CA GLU A 29 -4.73 -3.21 9.63
C GLU A 29 -3.22 -3.15 9.40
N ILE A 30 -2.80 -2.74 8.20
CA ILE A 30 -1.37 -2.55 7.91
C ILE A 30 -0.80 -1.40 8.75
N PHE A 31 -1.54 -0.30 8.86
CA PHE A 31 -1.08 0.83 9.66
C PHE A 31 -0.93 0.42 11.14
N ALA A 32 -1.78 -0.45 11.63
CA ALA A 32 -1.74 -0.92 13.01
C ALA A 32 -0.49 -1.75 13.31
N THR A 33 0.25 -2.23 12.31
CA THR A 33 1.50 -2.95 12.54
C THR A 33 2.60 -2.07 13.11
N GLY A 34 2.48 -0.76 12.96
CA GLY A 34 3.49 0.20 13.41
C GLY A 34 4.71 0.29 12.52
N CYS A 35 4.71 -0.39 11.37
CA CYS A 35 5.86 -0.38 10.46
C CYS A 35 5.95 0.88 9.61
N PHE A 36 4.84 1.58 9.44
CA PHE A 36 4.78 2.75 8.57
C PHE A 36 4.35 3.98 9.34
N ARG A 37 5.00 5.10 9.02
CA ARG A 37 4.68 6.40 9.61
C ARG A 37 3.42 6.98 9.02
N ARG A 38 3.22 6.77 7.72
CA ARG A 38 2.10 7.35 6.96
C ARG A 38 1.73 6.41 5.84
N ILE A 39 0.45 6.34 5.53
CA ILE A 39 -0.04 5.58 4.37
C ILE A 39 -0.97 6.51 3.60
N ARG A 40 -0.76 6.61 2.28
CA ARG A 40 -1.63 7.37 1.40
C ARG A 40 -2.25 6.44 0.39
N PHE A 41 -3.54 6.66 0.12
CA PHE A 41 -4.31 5.86 -0.82
C PHE A 41 -4.90 6.81 -1.86
N ASP A 42 -4.51 6.64 -3.12
CA ASP A 42 -4.88 7.52 -4.21
C ASP A 42 -5.55 6.75 -5.33
N ARG A 43 -6.36 7.43 -6.11
CA ARG A 43 -7.01 6.86 -7.29
C ARG A 43 -6.69 7.70 -8.51
N ALA A 44 -6.15 7.04 -9.57
CA ALA A 44 -5.80 7.72 -10.82
C ALA A 44 -6.96 7.69 -11.81
N SER A 45 -7.78 6.63 -11.76
CA SER A 45 -8.95 6.46 -12.62
C SER A 45 -9.94 5.62 -11.82
N PRO A 46 -11.18 5.42 -12.28
CA PRO A 46 -12.14 4.61 -11.53
C PRO A 46 -11.65 3.21 -11.17
N ALA A 47 -10.69 2.66 -11.92
CA ALA A 47 -10.23 1.29 -11.72
C ALA A 47 -8.74 1.18 -11.42
N ARG A 48 -8.06 2.29 -11.08
CA ARG A 48 -6.64 2.25 -10.78
C ARG A 48 -6.35 2.98 -9.48
N PHE A 49 -5.72 2.25 -8.54
CA PHE A 49 -5.41 2.76 -7.21
C PHE A 49 -3.93 2.62 -6.93
N ARG A 50 -3.42 3.49 -6.07
CA ARG A 50 -2.06 3.43 -5.59
C ARG A 50 -2.05 3.63 -4.09
N THR A 51 -1.31 2.79 -3.37
CA THR A 51 -1.08 2.97 -1.94
C THR A 51 0.41 3.23 -1.74
N SER A 52 0.74 4.29 -1.03
CA SER A 52 2.11 4.65 -0.70
C SER A 52 2.31 4.46 0.78
N TYR A 53 3.15 3.51 1.17
CA TYR A 53 3.46 3.19 2.55
C TYR A 53 4.82 3.80 2.88
N GLN A 54 4.86 4.75 3.81
CA GLN A 54 6.07 5.47 4.17
C GLN A 54 6.73 4.83 5.38
N ALA A 55 7.92 4.28 5.19
CA ALA A 55 8.72 3.70 6.27
C ALA A 55 9.89 4.63 6.61
N ASP A 56 10.20 4.74 7.90
CA ASP A 56 11.31 5.58 8.34
C ASP A 56 12.67 4.98 7.99
N SER A 57 12.74 3.65 7.92
CA SER A 57 14.00 2.96 7.70
C SER A 57 13.80 1.68 6.90
N GLN A 58 14.90 1.17 6.34
CA GLN A 58 14.90 -0.14 5.67
C GLN A 58 14.49 -1.23 6.65
N ALA A 59 14.92 -1.14 7.91
CA ALA A 59 14.58 -2.14 8.91
C ALA A 59 13.07 -2.22 9.15
N ASP A 60 12.38 -1.08 9.17
CA ASP A 60 10.93 -1.08 9.33
C ASP A 60 10.24 -1.73 8.13
N LEU A 61 10.70 -1.44 6.92
CA LEU A 61 10.15 -2.06 5.72
C LEU A 61 10.42 -3.56 5.71
N ASP A 62 11.64 -3.98 6.05
CA ASP A 62 11.99 -5.39 6.11
C ASP A 62 11.12 -6.13 7.12
N ARG A 63 10.87 -5.54 8.27
CA ARG A 63 10.01 -6.13 9.29
C ARG A 63 8.58 -6.33 8.75
N TYR A 64 8.06 -5.34 8.04
CA TYR A 64 6.75 -5.47 7.42
C TYR A 64 6.74 -6.60 6.39
N LEU A 65 7.72 -6.62 5.50
CA LEU A 65 7.75 -7.60 4.41
C LEU A 65 7.93 -9.03 4.93
N GLN A 66 8.67 -9.22 6.03
CA GLN A 66 8.90 -10.54 6.61
C GLN A 66 7.77 -10.99 7.51
N ASP A 67 7.31 -10.10 8.40
CA ASP A 67 6.44 -10.50 9.50
C ASP A 67 4.95 -10.28 9.20
N HIS A 68 4.61 -9.38 8.28
CA HIS A 68 3.21 -8.98 8.08
C HIS A 68 2.70 -9.16 6.66
N ALA A 69 3.52 -8.84 5.65
CA ALA A 69 3.06 -8.87 4.26
C ALA A 69 2.50 -10.22 3.82
N PRO A 70 3.10 -11.37 4.20
CA PRO A 70 2.55 -12.65 3.75
C PRO A 70 1.09 -12.86 4.15
N LYS A 71 0.74 -12.48 5.39
CA LYS A 71 -0.62 -12.60 5.87
C LYS A 71 -1.58 -11.70 5.09
N PHE A 72 -1.20 -10.43 4.94
CA PHE A 72 -2.06 -9.46 4.25
C PHE A 72 -2.23 -9.78 2.77
N ARG A 73 -1.17 -10.27 2.11
CA ARG A 73 -1.25 -10.70 0.72
C ARG A 73 -2.15 -11.91 0.55
N ALA A 74 -2.07 -12.86 1.48
CA ALA A 74 -2.92 -14.04 1.44
C ALA A 74 -4.39 -13.69 1.63
N GLU A 75 -4.69 -12.79 2.57
CA GLU A 75 -6.06 -12.34 2.81
C GLU A 75 -6.61 -11.58 1.61
N PHE A 76 -5.80 -10.71 1.02
CA PHE A 76 -6.21 -9.96 -0.17
C PHE A 76 -6.48 -10.90 -1.33
N HIS A 77 -5.59 -11.86 -1.57
CA HIS A 77 -5.75 -12.83 -2.67
C HIS A 77 -6.97 -13.72 -2.44
N ARG A 78 -7.27 -14.07 -1.21
CA ARG A 78 -8.46 -14.88 -0.89
C ARG A 78 -9.74 -14.17 -1.29
N ASP A 79 -9.81 -12.85 -1.01
CA ASP A 79 -11.01 -12.07 -1.29
C ASP A 79 -11.06 -11.61 -2.76
N PHE A 80 -9.90 -11.43 -3.39
CA PHE A 80 -9.79 -11.00 -4.78
C PHE A 80 -8.81 -11.91 -5.53
N PRO A 81 -9.22 -13.15 -5.87
CA PRO A 81 -8.31 -14.10 -6.49
C PRO A 81 -7.95 -13.77 -7.93
N GLU A 82 -8.76 -12.95 -8.61
CA GLU A 82 -8.53 -12.60 -10.00
C GLU A 82 -9.13 -11.22 -10.29
N GLY A 83 -8.87 -10.71 -11.48
CA GLY A 83 -9.41 -9.41 -11.89
C GLY A 83 -8.55 -8.22 -11.49
N LEU A 84 -7.35 -8.48 -10.97
CA LEU A 84 -6.44 -7.42 -10.56
C LEU A 84 -5.04 -7.67 -11.10
N ARG A 85 -4.34 -6.57 -11.38
CA ARG A 85 -2.90 -6.57 -11.61
C ARG A 85 -2.27 -5.73 -10.50
N VAL A 86 -1.29 -6.31 -9.82
CA VAL A 86 -0.60 -5.66 -8.71
C VAL A 86 0.85 -5.45 -9.08
N THR A 87 1.34 -4.21 -8.93
CA THR A 87 2.76 -3.91 -9.09
C THR A 87 3.27 -3.25 -7.83
N ARG A 88 4.53 -3.51 -7.49
CA ARG A 88 5.14 -3.01 -6.28
C ARG A 88 6.50 -2.43 -6.58
N GLU A 89 6.83 -1.29 -5.94
CA GLU A 89 8.11 -0.64 -6.07
C GLU A 89 8.52 -0.04 -4.74
N VAL A 90 9.81 0.03 -4.51
CA VAL A 90 10.36 0.71 -3.34
C VAL A 90 11.17 1.90 -3.83
N TRP A 91 10.86 3.08 -3.28
CA TRP A 91 11.53 4.33 -3.65
C TRP A 91 12.26 4.87 -2.43
N MET A 92 13.54 5.21 -2.61
CA MET A 92 14.27 5.95 -1.59
C MET A 92 14.05 7.43 -1.83
N GLN A 93 13.42 8.11 -0.87
CA GLN A 93 13.11 9.51 -1.02
C GLN A 93 14.39 10.33 -0.98
N GLN A 94 14.62 11.12 -2.01
CA GLN A 94 15.83 11.93 -2.13
C GLN A 94 15.64 13.33 -1.56
N GLN A 95 14.53 13.96 -1.89
CA GLN A 95 14.28 15.33 -1.46
C GLN A 95 12.80 15.66 -1.64
N VAL A 96 12.30 16.53 -0.77
CA VAL A 96 10.90 16.98 -0.80
C VAL A 96 10.89 18.51 -0.86
N TRP A 97 10.03 19.06 -1.71
CA TRP A 97 9.79 20.50 -1.78
C TRP A 97 8.37 20.82 -1.35
N PRO A 98 8.13 21.86 -0.53
CA PRO A 98 9.20 22.63 0.07
C PRO A 98 10.01 21.74 1.00
N GLN A 99 11.28 22.09 1.25
CA GLN A 99 12.09 21.33 2.19
C GLN A 99 11.44 21.46 3.53
N SER A 100 11.02 20.33 4.03
CA SER A 100 10.28 20.33 5.24
C SER A 100 11.22 20.63 6.32
N ASP A 101 10.79 21.34 7.16
CA ASP A 101 11.34 21.46 8.32
C ASP A 101 11.34 20.31 9.05
N PRO A 102 12.17 20.16 9.87
CA PRO A 102 12.31 18.96 10.65
C PRO A 102 11.12 18.58 11.43
#